data_8a672b73f4bd95f1a4ebec667db8fb43
#
_entry.id   8a672b73f4bd95f1a4ebec667db8fb43
#
_cell.length_a   1.000
_cell.length_b   1.000
_cell.length_c   1.000
_cell.angle_alpha   90.00
_cell.angle_beta   90.00
_cell.angle_gamma   90.00
#
_symmetry.space_group_name_H-M   'P 1'
#
loop_
_entity.id
_entity.type
_entity.pdbx_description
1 polymer ?
#
loop_
_entity_poly.entity_id
_entity_poly.type
_entity_poly.pdbx_seq_one_letter_code
_entity_poly.pdbx_strand_id
1 'polypeptide(L)'
;MTIIAYMNVGAVHSLVGDLLISGKGDQGPTEPVNIPASRDVNSRFTFPRDKFAVGLQQKVVVLNDSLAIAWSDNFSQAQNFFQSLEPLRAINSVDPAFLQNILDNIERERIDKISLIAMVSHGGECSLVTHRVDGPVDYGVAKSVVCSGSGSSTFCEIIGQHAANLEVLHPNLSNEERGANFDLNLLGSMQSEEFSSPSGILAGWGGGFEVAQLSNGRISKVDNILSLHFYVREGATGELDLYWLPDFRHTSYWNDITVVQAMEHPVNESGLMLPGRRDVFVAGAPGRSNLDLSEFVMPDYHRQSVVMVSIEFPATGDVISVPSLGEAPVVKFDAPADTDQVRASFDLDFLAQLISISCQKWGKPTNFRGVTSRPT
;
A
#
# COMPACT_ATOMS: atom_id res chain seq x y z
N MET A 1 7.13 -14.16 5.15
CA MET A 1 6.50 -13.22 6.10
C MET A 1 5.65 -12.28 5.29
N THR A 2 4.66 -11.67 5.91
CA THR A 2 3.63 -10.95 5.15
C THR A 2 2.80 -10.13 6.13
N ILE A 3 2.08 -9.15 5.62
CA ILE A 3 0.98 -8.48 6.30
C ILE A 3 -0.27 -8.66 5.46
N ILE A 4 -1.33 -9.17 6.06
CA ILE A 4 -2.68 -9.06 5.56
C ILE A 4 -3.59 -8.58 6.67
N ALA A 5 -4.56 -7.74 6.32
CA ALA A 5 -5.53 -7.26 7.29
C ALA A 5 -6.88 -6.99 6.64
N TYR A 6 -7.91 -7.14 7.45
CA TYR A 6 -9.24 -6.61 7.20
C TYR A 6 -9.56 -5.56 8.26
N MET A 7 -10.25 -4.52 7.86
CA MET A 7 -10.78 -3.51 8.77
C MET A 7 -12.08 -2.92 8.24
N ASN A 8 -12.89 -2.43 9.18
CA ASN A 8 -14.07 -1.64 8.90
C ASN A 8 -13.90 -0.26 9.54
N VAL A 9 -13.84 0.78 8.73
CA VAL A 9 -13.72 2.17 9.17
C VAL A 9 -14.92 2.97 8.64
N GLY A 10 -15.76 3.43 9.54
CA GLY A 10 -17.00 4.10 9.13
C GLY A 10 -17.96 3.14 8.42
N ALA A 11 -18.13 3.34 7.11
CA ALA A 11 -18.94 2.46 6.25
C ALA A 11 -18.10 1.69 5.22
N VAL A 12 -16.77 1.82 5.29
CA VAL A 12 -15.85 1.21 4.31
C VAL A 12 -15.24 -0.05 4.91
N HIS A 13 -15.39 -1.14 4.21
CA HIS A 13 -14.76 -2.42 4.52
C HIS A 13 -13.57 -2.61 3.58
N SER A 14 -12.41 -2.95 4.13
CA SER A 14 -11.16 -3.00 3.36
C SER A 14 -10.34 -4.23 3.69
N LEU A 15 -9.69 -4.78 2.65
CA LEU A 15 -8.59 -5.73 2.76
C LEU A 15 -7.30 -5.05 2.34
N VAL A 16 -6.27 -5.18 3.16
CA VAL A 16 -4.93 -4.63 2.91
C VAL A 16 -3.91 -5.75 2.88
N GLY A 17 -2.91 -5.65 2.02
CA GLY A 17 -1.79 -6.60 1.97
C GLY A 17 -0.53 -5.98 1.42
N ASP A 18 0.61 -6.53 1.82
CA ASP A 18 1.91 -6.24 1.20
C ASP A 18 2.12 -7.14 -0.03
N LEU A 19 3.18 -6.87 -0.80
CA LEU A 19 3.50 -7.67 -1.99
C LEU A 19 4.70 -8.60 -1.80
N LEU A 20 5.52 -8.42 -0.75
CA LEU A 20 6.76 -9.16 -0.57
C LEU A 20 6.52 -10.64 -0.28
N ILE A 21 7.19 -11.50 -1.04
CA ILE A 21 7.34 -12.91 -0.72
C ILE A 21 8.74 -13.13 -0.13
N SER A 22 8.78 -13.72 1.05
CA SER A 22 10.03 -14.16 1.68
C SER A 22 10.10 -15.68 1.76
N GLY A 23 11.30 -16.21 1.57
CA GLY A 23 11.65 -17.60 1.78
C GLY A 23 12.44 -17.81 3.07
N LYS A 24 12.64 -19.07 3.41
CA LYS A 24 13.50 -19.50 4.52
C LYS A 24 14.31 -20.71 4.09
N GLY A 25 15.60 -20.70 4.36
CA GLY A 25 16.51 -21.81 4.06
C GLY A 25 17.96 -21.35 4.04
N ASP A 26 18.85 -22.31 3.84
CA ASP A 26 20.30 -22.06 3.83
C ASP A 26 20.80 -21.43 2.51
N GLN A 27 19.98 -21.47 1.47
CA GLN A 27 20.32 -20.89 0.16
C GLN A 27 19.18 -19.99 -0.30
N GLY A 28 19.47 -18.71 -0.42
CA GLY A 28 18.60 -17.74 -1.06
C GLY A 28 18.57 -17.89 -2.59
N PRO A 29 17.78 -17.07 -3.28
CA PRO A 29 17.76 -17.04 -4.75
C PRO A 29 19.15 -16.71 -5.29
N THR A 30 19.52 -17.37 -6.38
CA THR A 30 20.80 -17.16 -7.07
C THR A 30 20.83 -15.87 -7.88
N GLU A 31 19.66 -15.37 -8.25
CA GLU A 31 19.50 -14.11 -8.99
C GLU A 31 19.12 -12.95 -8.05
N PRO A 32 19.54 -11.71 -8.39
CA PRO A 32 19.16 -10.54 -7.62
C PRO A 32 17.63 -10.37 -7.53
N VAL A 33 17.12 -10.17 -6.33
CA VAL A 33 15.71 -9.87 -6.11
C VAL A 33 15.53 -8.38 -5.97
N ASN A 34 14.81 -7.78 -6.91
CA ASN A 34 14.48 -6.37 -6.92
C ASN A 34 13.05 -6.16 -6.40
N ILE A 35 12.87 -5.15 -5.56
CA ILE A 35 11.57 -4.68 -5.06
C ILE A 35 11.46 -3.17 -5.28
N PRO A 36 10.26 -2.58 -5.24
CA PRO A 36 10.10 -1.14 -5.46
C PRO A 36 10.98 -0.26 -4.56
N ALA A 37 11.26 -0.68 -3.32
CA ALA A 37 12.09 0.07 -2.37
C ALA A 37 13.60 -0.16 -2.54
N SER A 38 14.02 -1.26 -3.14
CA SER A 38 15.44 -1.61 -3.19
C SER A 38 15.77 -2.58 -4.32
N ARG A 39 16.89 -2.33 -4.97
CA ARG A 39 17.52 -3.31 -5.87
C ARG A 39 18.35 -4.29 -5.06
N ASP A 40 18.39 -5.52 -5.56
CA ASP A 40 19.15 -6.62 -4.97
C ASP A 40 19.04 -6.66 -3.44
N VAL A 41 17.79 -6.74 -3.00
CA VAL A 41 17.42 -6.63 -1.58
C VAL A 41 18.16 -7.63 -0.69
N ASN A 42 18.49 -8.82 -1.22
CA ASN A 42 19.16 -9.87 -0.47
C ASN A 42 20.66 -9.62 -0.23
N SER A 43 21.34 -8.93 -1.16
CA SER A 43 22.74 -8.51 -0.94
C SER A 43 22.84 -7.22 -0.14
N ARG A 44 21.80 -6.38 -0.22
CA ARG A 44 21.77 -5.08 0.45
C ARG A 44 21.41 -5.17 1.93
N PHE A 45 20.60 -6.17 2.31
CA PHE A 45 20.12 -6.34 3.69
C PHE A 45 20.43 -7.74 4.21
N THR A 46 20.84 -7.82 5.47
CA THR A 46 21.02 -9.10 6.17
C THR A 46 19.73 -9.48 6.86
N PHE A 47 19.00 -10.41 6.27
CA PHE A 47 17.76 -10.91 6.85
C PHE A 47 18.04 -11.79 8.09
N PRO A 48 17.21 -11.69 9.13
CA PRO A 48 17.35 -12.54 10.31
C PRO A 48 16.89 -13.98 10.04
N ARG A 49 17.50 -14.96 10.71
CA ARG A 49 17.04 -16.35 10.78
C ARG A 49 16.93 -17.05 9.41
N ASP A 50 17.95 -16.96 8.59
CA ASP A 50 18.02 -17.64 7.30
C ASP A 50 16.84 -17.31 6.36
N LYS A 51 16.34 -16.08 6.46
CA LYS A 51 15.30 -15.56 5.58
C LYS A 51 15.92 -14.81 4.41
N PHE A 52 15.15 -14.70 3.35
CA PHE A 52 15.50 -13.93 2.16
C PHE A 52 14.24 -13.50 1.41
N ALA A 53 14.33 -12.43 0.65
CA ALA A 53 13.28 -12.06 -0.30
C ALA A 53 13.31 -13.00 -1.51
N VAL A 54 12.15 -13.40 -2.00
CA VAL A 54 11.97 -14.27 -3.17
C VAL A 54 11.45 -13.48 -4.36
N GLY A 55 10.59 -12.50 -4.13
CA GLY A 55 9.94 -11.73 -5.17
C GLY A 55 8.68 -11.04 -4.67
N LEU A 56 7.82 -10.68 -5.60
CA LEU A 56 6.54 -10.01 -5.34
C LEU A 56 5.37 -10.88 -5.77
N GLN A 57 4.28 -10.83 -5.00
CA GLN A 57 3.04 -11.53 -5.29
C GLN A 57 1.87 -10.76 -4.70
N GLN A 58 0.72 -10.75 -5.36
CA GLN A 58 -0.50 -10.24 -4.76
C GLN A 58 -0.87 -11.03 -3.51
N LYS A 59 -1.16 -10.31 -2.43
CA LYS A 59 -1.69 -10.87 -1.18
C LYS A 59 -3.18 -10.68 -1.05
N VAL A 60 -3.74 -9.67 -1.71
CA VAL A 60 -5.18 -9.42 -1.76
C VAL A 60 -5.65 -9.71 -3.18
N VAL A 61 -6.45 -10.73 -3.37
CA VAL A 61 -6.97 -11.16 -4.66
C VAL A 61 -8.46 -10.86 -4.72
N VAL A 62 -8.88 -10.02 -5.65
CA VAL A 62 -10.29 -9.80 -5.96
C VAL A 62 -10.69 -10.84 -7.00
N LEU A 63 -11.55 -11.77 -6.61
CA LEU A 63 -12.01 -12.84 -7.51
C LEU A 63 -13.15 -12.36 -8.39
N ASN A 64 -14.07 -11.57 -7.84
CA ASN A 64 -15.18 -10.93 -8.53
C ASN A 64 -15.71 -9.76 -7.69
N ASP A 65 -16.75 -9.08 -8.15
CA ASP A 65 -17.34 -7.90 -7.46
C ASP A 65 -17.87 -8.20 -6.05
N SER A 66 -18.05 -9.47 -5.68
CA SER A 66 -18.59 -9.88 -4.38
C SER A 66 -17.59 -10.59 -3.46
N LEU A 67 -16.38 -10.89 -3.95
CA LEU A 67 -15.42 -11.69 -3.19
C LEU A 67 -13.99 -11.20 -3.39
N ALA A 68 -13.35 -10.81 -2.30
CA ALA A 68 -11.89 -10.65 -2.22
C ALA A 68 -11.32 -11.49 -1.08
N ILE A 69 -10.13 -12.02 -1.27
CA ILE A 69 -9.44 -12.87 -0.29
C ILE A 69 -8.01 -12.38 -0.13
N ALA A 70 -7.63 -12.10 1.11
CA ALA A 70 -6.24 -11.88 1.51
C ALA A 70 -5.64 -13.17 2.07
N TRP A 71 -4.35 -13.40 1.80
CA TRP A 71 -3.66 -14.61 2.23
C TRP A 71 -2.25 -14.32 2.75
N SER A 72 -1.81 -15.16 3.69
CA SER A 72 -0.44 -15.12 4.24
C SER A 72 0.13 -16.52 4.45
N ASP A 73 1.41 -16.59 4.77
CA ASP A 73 2.19 -17.76 5.14
C ASP A 73 2.65 -18.63 3.94
N ASN A 74 2.06 -19.77 3.67
CA ASN A 74 2.61 -20.72 2.70
C ASN A 74 2.15 -20.44 1.27
N PHE A 75 3.09 -20.01 0.42
CA PHE A 75 2.81 -19.65 -0.98
C PHE A 75 2.30 -20.82 -1.83
N SER A 76 2.89 -22.01 -1.69
CA SER A 76 2.46 -23.16 -2.50
C SER A 76 1.03 -23.61 -2.16
N GLN A 77 0.66 -23.56 -0.89
CA GLN A 77 -0.72 -23.84 -0.49
C GLN A 77 -1.67 -22.73 -0.98
N ALA A 78 -1.25 -21.45 -0.93
CA ALA A 78 -2.03 -20.36 -1.50
C ALA A 78 -2.26 -20.56 -3.00
N GLN A 79 -1.23 -20.95 -3.77
CA GLN A 79 -1.39 -21.23 -5.19
C GLN A 79 -2.46 -22.31 -5.47
N ASN A 80 -2.38 -23.44 -4.76
CA ASN A 80 -3.35 -24.54 -4.90
C ASN A 80 -4.76 -24.10 -4.49
N PHE A 81 -4.87 -23.34 -3.41
CA PHE A 81 -6.14 -22.79 -2.95
C PHE A 81 -6.78 -21.89 -3.99
N PHE A 82 -6.07 -20.87 -4.49
CA PHE A 82 -6.59 -19.95 -5.48
C PHE A 82 -6.92 -20.63 -6.82
N GLN A 83 -6.15 -21.64 -7.24
CA GLN A 83 -6.50 -22.46 -8.39
C GLN A 83 -7.85 -23.17 -8.21
N SER A 84 -8.15 -23.66 -7.01
CA SER A 84 -9.44 -24.30 -6.71
C SER A 84 -10.62 -23.32 -6.72
N LEU A 85 -10.35 -22.03 -6.49
CA LEU A 85 -11.35 -20.96 -6.50
C LEU A 85 -11.55 -20.29 -7.87
N GLU A 86 -10.75 -20.63 -8.88
CA GLU A 86 -10.86 -20.02 -10.22
C GLU A 86 -12.29 -20.04 -10.80
N PRO A 87 -13.12 -21.09 -10.61
CA PRO A 87 -14.51 -21.09 -11.05
C PRO A 87 -15.37 -19.97 -10.43
N LEU A 88 -15.02 -19.47 -9.23
CA LEU A 88 -15.78 -18.41 -8.57
C LEU A 88 -15.68 -17.05 -9.27
N ARG A 89 -14.68 -16.85 -10.13
CA ARG A 89 -14.55 -15.62 -10.93
C ARG A 89 -15.72 -15.37 -11.87
N ALA A 90 -16.36 -16.44 -12.33
CA ALA A 90 -17.52 -16.36 -13.22
C ALA A 90 -18.86 -16.19 -12.46
N ILE A 91 -18.83 -16.19 -11.14
CA ILE A 91 -20.03 -16.10 -10.30
C ILE A 91 -20.21 -14.64 -9.87
N ASN A 92 -21.41 -14.08 -10.11
CA ASN A 92 -21.69 -12.68 -9.79
C ASN A 92 -21.89 -12.41 -8.29
N SER A 93 -22.25 -13.42 -7.49
CA SER A 93 -22.45 -13.26 -6.04
C SER A 93 -22.06 -14.56 -5.35
N VAL A 94 -21.24 -14.43 -4.32
CA VAL A 94 -20.81 -15.55 -3.47
C VAL A 94 -21.53 -15.44 -2.12
N ASP A 95 -22.11 -16.55 -1.68
CA ASP A 95 -22.67 -16.65 -0.33
C ASP A 95 -21.53 -16.93 0.68
N PRO A 96 -21.43 -16.20 1.80
CA PRO A 96 -20.46 -16.48 2.84
C PRO A 96 -20.48 -17.91 3.36
N ALA A 97 -21.67 -18.52 3.52
CA ALA A 97 -21.81 -19.91 3.95
C ALA A 97 -21.26 -20.89 2.90
N PHE A 98 -21.41 -20.58 1.62
CA PHE A 98 -20.82 -21.37 0.54
C PHE A 98 -19.28 -21.33 0.58
N LEU A 99 -18.69 -20.15 0.80
CA LEU A 99 -17.24 -20.03 0.95
C LEU A 99 -16.73 -20.77 2.19
N GLN A 100 -17.44 -20.65 3.32
CA GLN A 100 -17.10 -21.38 4.54
C GLN A 100 -17.16 -22.90 4.29
N ASN A 101 -18.18 -23.38 3.58
CA ASN A 101 -18.29 -24.80 3.23
C ASN A 101 -17.13 -25.27 2.32
N ILE A 102 -16.65 -24.43 1.41
CA ILE A 102 -15.43 -24.75 0.63
C ILE A 102 -14.24 -24.93 1.59
N LEU A 103 -14.02 -23.98 2.52
CA LEU A 103 -12.91 -24.06 3.48
C LEU A 103 -13.00 -25.29 4.38
N ASP A 104 -14.20 -25.67 4.80
CA ASP A 104 -14.44 -26.80 5.68
C ASP A 104 -14.25 -28.15 4.98
N ASN A 105 -14.48 -28.20 3.67
CA ASN A 105 -14.41 -29.42 2.87
C ASN A 105 -13.10 -29.58 2.09
N ILE A 106 -12.28 -28.54 2.00
CA ILE A 106 -10.97 -28.66 1.37
C ILE A 106 -10.07 -29.54 2.25
N GLU A 107 -9.29 -30.40 1.62
CA GLU A 107 -8.33 -31.25 2.35
C GLU A 107 -7.44 -30.38 3.24
N ARG A 108 -7.44 -30.64 4.55
CA ARG A 108 -6.70 -29.85 5.53
C ARG A 108 -5.24 -29.65 5.15
N GLU A 109 -4.60 -30.65 4.59
CA GLU A 109 -3.21 -30.62 4.14
C GLU A 109 -2.95 -29.54 3.06
N ARG A 110 -3.99 -29.07 2.39
CA ARG A 110 -3.88 -28.04 1.35
C ARG A 110 -3.94 -26.62 1.88
N ILE A 111 -4.45 -26.42 3.10
CA ILE A 111 -4.65 -25.09 3.70
C ILE A 111 -4.18 -25.00 5.16
N ASP A 112 -3.55 -26.03 5.69
CA ASP A 112 -3.11 -26.08 7.10
C ASP A 112 -2.00 -25.08 7.44
N LYS A 113 -1.31 -24.54 6.43
CA LYS A 113 -0.19 -23.58 6.56
C LYS A 113 -0.45 -22.24 5.90
N ILE A 114 -1.69 -21.92 5.60
CA ILE A 114 -2.06 -20.56 5.12
C ILE A 114 -3.04 -19.92 6.09
N SER A 115 -2.95 -18.63 6.20
CA SER A 115 -3.96 -17.80 6.86
C SER A 115 -4.74 -17.05 5.80
N LEU A 116 -6.07 -17.01 5.93
CA LEU A 116 -6.97 -16.39 4.96
C LEU A 116 -7.93 -15.42 5.66
N ILE A 117 -8.16 -14.29 5.01
CA ILE A 117 -9.18 -13.31 5.38
C ILE A 117 -9.98 -13.03 4.11
N ALA A 118 -11.24 -13.42 4.07
CA ALA A 118 -12.11 -13.17 2.94
C ALA A 118 -13.20 -12.16 3.29
N MET A 119 -13.33 -11.16 2.44
CA MET A 119 -14.40 -10.17 2.46
C MET A 119 -15.42 -10.56 1.40
N VAL A 120 -16.66 -10.76 1.82
CA VAL A 120 -17.77 -11.23 0.96
C VAL A 120 -18.88 -10.19 1.01
N SER A 121 -19.26 -9.67 -0.16
CA SER A 121 -20.43 -8.80 -0.33
C SER A 121 -21.63 -9.65 -0.76
N HIS A 122 -22.64 -9.75 0.11
CA HIS A 122 -23.83 -10.51 -0.18
C HIS A 122 -25.09 -9.79 0.33
N GLY A 123 -26.09 -9.62 -0.52
CA GLY A 123 -27.32 -8.94 -0.13
C GLY A 123 -27.18 -7.48 0.34
N GLY A 124 -26.08 -6.81 -0.05
CA GLY A 124 -25.78 -5.44 0.38
C GLY A 124 -25.01 -5.34 1.71
N GLU A 125 -24.73 -6.48 2.33
CA GLU A 125 -23.95 -6.55 3.57
C GLU A 125 -22.55 -7.09 3.31
N CYS A 126 -21.61 -6.73 4.18
CA CYS A 126 -20.25 -7.26 4.21
C CYS A 126 -20.15 -8.37 5.26
N SER A 127 -19.73 -9.54 4.85
CA SER A 127 -19.42 -10.67 5.73
C SER A 127 -17.93 -10.99 5.69
N LEU A 128 -17.40 -11.36 6.84
CA LEU A 128 -16.02 -11.77 7.01
C LEU A 128 -15.95 -13.28 7.20
N VAL A 129 -15.16 -13.96 6.36
CA VAL A 129 -14.83 -15.38 6.52
C VAL A 129 -13.34 -15.50 6.74
N THR A 130 -12.93 -16.19 7.80
CA THR A 130 -11.53 -16.29 8.19
C THR A 130 -11.06 -17.72 8.37
N HIS A 131 -9.78 -17.95 8.09
CA HIS A 131 -9.13 -19.24 8.34
C HIS A 131 -7.75 -19.01 8.97
N ARG A 132 -7.51 -19.60 10.15
CA ARG A 132 -6.24 -19.50 10.89
C ARG A 132 -5.78 -18.07 11.18
N VAL A 133 -6.70 -17.23 11.56
CA VAL A 133 -6.41 -15.87 12.04
C VAL A 133 -7.07 -15.65 13.39
N ASP A 134 -6.50 -14.77 14.19
CA ASP A 134 -7.05 -14.40 15.48
C ASP A 134 -8.36 -13.61 15.29
N GLY A 135 -9.18 -13.59 16.32
CA GLY A 135 -10.45 -12.88 16.30
C GLY A 135 -10.29 -11.37 16.12
N PRO A 136 -11.36 -10.68 15.72
CA PRO A 136 -11.33 -9.26 15.46
C PRO A 136 -11.08 -8.43 16.74
N VAL A 137 -10.35 -7.33 16.56
CA VAL A 137 -10.05 -6.32 17.59
C VAL A 137 -10.54 -4.95 17.12
N ASP A 138 -11.05 -4.14 18.03
CA ASP A 138 -11.47 -2.77 17.74
C ASP A 138 -10.39 -1.77 18.15
N TYR A 139 -10.09 -0.83 17.26
CA TYR A 139 -9.18 0.29 17.47
C TYR A 139 -9.93 1.62 17.23
N GLY A 140 -10.76 2.05 18.18
CA GLY A 140 -11.52 3.29 18.03
C GLY A 140 -12.43 3.31 16.81
N VAL A 141 -12.11 4.13 15.81
CA VAL A 141 -12.86 4.23 14.55
C VAL A 141 -12.68 3.02 13.63
N ALA A 142 -11.55 2.31 13.74
CA ALA A 142 -11.31 1.07 13.00
C ALA A 142 -11.90 -0.11 13.77
N LYS A 143 -12.93 -0.70 13.22
CA LYS A 143 -13.71 -1.80 13.83
C LYS A 143 -13.38 -3.13 13.19
N SER A 144 -13.58 -4.18 13.95
CA SER A 144 -13.45 -5.57 13.49
C SER A 144 -12.13 -5.83 12.77
N VAL A 145 -11.04 -5.23 13.25
CA VAL A 145 -9.72 -5.38 12.65
C VAL A 145 -9.23 -6.81 12.85
N VAL A 146 -8.92 -7.47 11.76
CA VAL A 146 -8.33 -8.81 11.74
C VAL A 146 -7.02 -8.74 10.98
N CYS A 147 -5.92 -9.17 11.60
CA CYS A 147 -4.59 -9.15 11.00
C CYS A 147 -3.97 -10.54 11.01
N SER A 148 -3.15 -10.83 10.02
CA SER A 148 -2.33 -12.03 9.99
C SER A 148 -0.99 -11.79 9.29
N GLY A 149 -0.08 -12.75 9.49
CA GLY A 149 1.27 -12.66 8.98
C GLY A 149 2.25 -12.14 10.02
N SER A 150 3.51 -12.21 9.72
CA SER A 150 4.59 -11.92 10.67
C SER A 150 4.79 -10.45 11.03
N GLY A 151 4.21 -9.55 10.23
CA GLY A 151 4.17 -8.10 10.48
C GLY A 151 2.89 -7.65 11.17
N SER A 152 1.97 -8.55 11.54
CA SER A 152 0.65 -8.21 12.04
C SER A 152 0.68 -7.35 13.31
N SER A 153 1.59 -7.62 14.26
CA SER A 153 1.71 -6.81 15.49
C SER A 153 2.07 -5.36 15.20
N THR A 154 3.11 -5.14 14.39
CA THR A 154 3.51 -3.78 13.97
C THR A 154 2.38 -3.08 13.21
N PHE A 155 1.70 -3.83 12.34
CA PHE A 155 0.59 -3.28 11.58
C PHE A 155 -0.59 -2.88 12.45
N CYS A 156 -0.95 -3.67 13.44
CA CYS A 156 -1.99 -3.34 14.42
C CYS A 156 -1.64 -2.08 15.24
N GLU A 157 -0.37 -1.88 15.59
CA GLU A 157 0.10 -0.66 16.25
C GLU A 157 -0.09 0.56 15.33
N ILE A 158 0.29 0.45 14.06
CA ILE A 158 0.09 1.50 13.05
C ILE A 158 -1.41 1.81 12.89
N ILE A 159 -2.27 0.79 12.77
CA ILE A 159 -3.72 0.98 12.70
C ILE A 159 -4.23 1.75 13.93
N GLY A 160 -3.83 1.36 15.13
CA GLY A 160 -4.23 2.03 16.37
C GLY A 160 -3.85 3.52 16.41
N GLN A 161 -2.64 3.84 15.97
CA GLN A 161 -2.16 5.22 15.87
C GLN A 161 -2.94 6.03 14.84
N HIS A 162 -3.21 5.46 13.66
CA HIS A 162 -3.99 6.13 12.61
C HIS A 162 -5.45 6.32 13.02
N ALA A 163 -6.05 5.34 13.69
CA ALA A 163 -7.41 5.45 14.21
C ALA A 163 -7.55 6.62 15.19
N ALA A 164 -6.62 6.74 16.14
CA ALA A 164 -6.59 7.85 17.07
C ALA A 164 -6.37 9.21 16.39
N ASN A 165 -5.52 9.26 15.37
CA ASN A 165 -5.25 10.48 14.61
C ASN A 165 -6.47 10.92 13.78
N LEU A 166 -7.17 9.99 13.14
CA LEU A 166 -8.34 10.30 12.32
C LEU A 166 -9.46 10.98 13.12
N GLU A 167 -9.72 10.53 14.33
CA GLU A 167 -10.73 11.14 15.21
C GLU A 167 -10.40 12.60 15.54
N VAL A 168 -9.11 12.90 15.74
CA VAL A 168 -8.64 14.23 16.12
C VAL A 168 -8.53 15.17 14.92
N LEU A 169 -7.98 14.70 13.81
CA LEU A 169 -7.66 15.54 12.66
C LEU A 169 -8.86 15.79 11.74
N HIS A 170 -9.79 14.86 11.68
CA HIS A 170 -10.89 14.90 10.72
C HIS A 170 -12.26 14.58 11.34
N PRO A 171 -12.70 15.35 12.36
CA PRO A 171 -13.95 15.07 13.07
C PRO A 171 -15.22 15.21 12.21
N ASN A 172 -15.13 15.98 11.11
CA ASN A 172 -16.28 16.34 10.28
C ASN A 172 -16.44 15.52 8.99
N LEU A 173 -15.56 14.54 8.75
CA LEU A 173 -15.71 13.66 7.59
C LEU A 173 -16.93 12.76 7.72
N SER A 174 -17.60 12.50 6.60
CA SER A 174 -18.60 11.43 6.51
C SER A 174 -17.97 10.06 6.78
N ASN A 175 -18.77 9.05 7.07
CA ASN A 175 -18.25 7.70 7.34
C ASN A 175 -17.53 7.11 6.12
N GLU A 176 -17.97 7.38 4.90
CA GLU A 176 -17.33 6.91 3.68
C GLU A 176 -15.97 7.61 3.47
N GLU A 177 -15.95 8.95 3.61
CA GLU A 177 -14.71 9.72 3.52
C GLU A 177 -13.69 9.30 4.59
N ARG A 178 -14.14 9.02 5.81
CA ARG A 178 -13.28 8.50 6.88
C ARG A 178 -12.62 7.19 6.51
N GLY A 179 -13.39 6.24 5.99
CA GLY A 179 -12.86 4.94 5.58
C GLY A 179 -11.85 5.05 4.45
N ALA A 180 -12.18 5.77 3.39
CA ALA A 180 -11.29 5.97 2.26
C ALA A 180 -10.00 6.70 2.66
N ASN A 181 -10.11 7.76 3.46
CA ASN A 181 -8.94 8.47 3.98
C ASN A 181 -8.09 7.59 4.89
N PHE A 182 -8.70 6.78 5.74
CA PHE A 182 -7.98 5.90 6.65
C PHE A 182 -7.10 4.90 5.90
N ASP A 183 -7.67 4.18 4.94
CA ASP A 183 -6.95 3.17 4.17
C ASP A 183 -5.77 3.77 3.40
N LEU A 184 -6.00 4.92 2.77
CA LEU A 184 -4.97 5.60 2.00
C LEU A 184 -3.87 6.17 2.92
N ASN A 185 -4.23 6.75 4.06
CA ASN A 185 -3.26 7.21 5.06
C ASN A 185 -2.40 6.07 5.58
N LEU A 186 -3.02 4.93 5.86
CA LEU A 186 -2.33 3.73 6.31
C LEU A 186 -1.33 3.25 5.25
N LEU A 187 -1.75 3.16 3.98
CA LEU A 187 -0.88 2.82 2.86
C LEU A 187 0.30 3.79 2.72
N GLY A 188 0.03 5.08 2.76
CA GLY A 188 1.06 6.11 2.65
C GLY A 188 2.11 6.01 3.77
N SER A 189 1.67 5.76 5.00
CA SER A 189 2.57 5.58 6.15
C SER A 189 3.43 4.32 6.01
N MET A 190 2.84 3.21 5.58
CA MET A 190 3.59 1.96 5.37
C MET A 190 4.61 2.10 4.24
N GLN A 191 4.25 2.77 3.15
CA GLN A 191 5.18 3.06 2.06
C GLN A 191 6.29 4.01 2.51
N SER A 192 5.97 5.02 3.31
CA SER A 192 6.96 5.95 3.86
C SER A 192 7.96 5.24 4.79
N GLU A 193 7.47 4.33 5.64
CA GLU A 193 8.34 3.52 6.49
C GLU A 193 9.27 2.63 5.64
N GLU A 194 8.78 2.04 4.55
CA GLU A 194 9.60 1.25 3.64
C GLU A 194 10.71 2.08 2.95
N PHE A 195 10.48 3.40 2.73
CA PHE A 195 11.51 4.29 2.18
C PHE A 195 12.54 4.73 3.22
N SER A 196 12.10 5.04 4.42
CA SER A 196 12.95 5.61 5.46
C SER A 196 13.73 4.53 6.24
N SER A 197 13.19 3.32 6.32
CA SER A 197 13.75 2.24 7.13
C SER A 197 13.62 0.86 6.46
N PRO A 198 14.67 0.04 6.48
CA PRO A 198 14.59 -1.34 6.02
C PRO A 198 13.87 -2.27 7.00
N SER A 199 13.35 -1.77 8.12
CA SER A 199 12.80 -2.59 9.22
C SER A 199 11.68 -3.52 8.75
N GLY A 200 10.76 -3.02 7.95
CA GLY A 200 9.67 -3.80 7.35
C GLY A 200 10.19 -4.91 6.44
N ILE A 201 11.11 -4.57 5.53
CA ILE A 201 11.74 -5.53 4.61
C ILE A 201 12.49 -6.62 5.39
N LEU A 202 13.26 -6.25 6.41
CA LEU A 202 13.96 -7.20 7.30
C LEU A 202 13.00 -8.05 8.11
N ALA A 203 11.87 -7.49 8.52
CA ALA A 203 10.79 -8.23 9.14
C ALA A 203 10.03 -9.14 8.13
N GLY A 204 10.27 -8.94 6.82
CA GLY A 204 9.76 -9.76 5.73
C GLY A 204 8.39 -9.31 5.20
N TRP A 205 8.06 -8.03 5.30
CA TRP A 205 6.90 -7.39 4.68
C TRP A 205 7.31 -6.13 3.91
N GLY A 206 6.48 -5.70 2.97
CA GLY A 206 6.76 -4.56 2.10
C GLY A 206 6.73 -4.94 0.62
N GLY A 207 7.61 -4.33 -0.17
CA GLY A 207 7.64 -4.53 -1.63
C GLY A 207 6.50 -3.83 -2.36
N GLY A 208 5.82 -2.90 -1.70
CA GLY A 208 4.59 -2.28 -2.12
C GLY A 208 3.38 -2.83 -1.36
N PHE A 209 2.25 -2.13 -1.48
CA PHE A 209 1.02 -2.45 -0.76
C PHE A 209 -0.18 -2.34 -1.68
N GLU A 210 -1.21 -3.09 -1.35
CA GLU A 210 -2.46 -3.12 -2.09
C GLU A 210 -3.67 -3.09 -1.18
N VAL A 211 -4.75 -2.48 -1.66
CA VAL A 211 -6.02 -2.40 -0.94
C VAL A 211 -7.16 -2.80 -1.85
N ALA A 212 -8.08 -3.60 -1.34
CA ALA A 212 -9.39 -3.80 -1.93
C ALA A 212 -10.45 -3.24 -0.98
N GLN A 213 -11.41 -2.51 -1.52
CA GLN A 213 -12.50 -1.89 -0.78
C GLN A 213 -13.85 -2.37 -1.27
N LEU A 214 -14.80 -2.49 -0.34
CA LEU A 214 -16.21 -2.64 -0.65
C LEU A 214 -16.85 -1.25 -0.71
N SER A 215 -17.28 -0.85 -1.88
CA SER A 215 -18.00 0.41 -2.13
C SER A 215 -19.19 0.15 -3.03
N ASN A 216 -20.35 0.71 -2.67
CA ASN A 216 -21.60 0.54 -3.43
C ASN A 216 -21.96 -0.93 -3.72
N GLY A 217 -21.71 -1.82 -2.75
CA GLY A 217 -21.99 -3.25 -2.85
C GLY A 217 -21.02 -4.04 -3.73
N ARG A 218 -19.97 -3.42 -4.26
CA ARG A 218 -18.96 -4.05 -5.10
C ARG A 218 -17.59 -3.96 -4.47
N ILE A 219 -16.84 -5.04 -4.58
CA ILE A 219 -15.45 -5.11 -4.14
C ILE A 219 -14.53 -4.81 -5.32
N SER A 220 -13.66 -3.83 -5.14
CA SER A 220 -12.65 -3.49 -6.15
C SER A 220 -11.33 -3.09 -5.47
N LYS A 221 -10.25 -3.19 -6.23
CA LYS A 221 -8.96 -2.62 -5.82
C LYS A 221 -9.02 -1.09 -5.86
N VAL A 222 -8.36 -0.45 -4.91
CA VAL A 222 -8.02 0.98 -5.03
C VAL A 222 -6.91 1.09 -6.05
N ASP A 223 -7.19 1.76 -7.15
CA ASP A 223 -6.33 1.77 -8.34
C ASP A 223 -5.73 3.16 -8.60
N ASN A 224 -4.66 3.17 -9.37
CA ASN A 224 -4.04 4.37 -9.91
C ASN A 224 -3.58 5.35 -8.82
N ILE A 225 -2.82 4.83 -7.85
CA ILE A 225 -2.31 5.55 -6.69
C ILE A 225 -0.89 6.04 -6.98
N LEU A 226 -0.69 7.37 -6.92
CA LEU A 226 0.62 7.98 -6.95
C LEU A 226 1.07 8.35 -5.53
N SER A 227 2.19 7.80 -5.07
CA SER A 227 2.75 8.08 -3.75
C SER A 227 3.97 8.98 -3.87
N LEU A 228 3.94 10.10 -3.17
CA LEU A 228 4.99 11.11 -3.08
C LEU A 228 5.48 11.20 -1.65
N HIS A 229 6.79 11.31 -1.48
CA HIS A 229 7.43 11.40 -0.18
C HIS A 229 8.18 12.71 -0.01
N PHE A 230 7.94 13.35 1.12
CA PHE A 230 8.60 14.56 1.54
C PHE A 230 9.18 14.36 2.94
N TYR A 231 10.21 15.13 3.27
CA TYR A 231 10.66 15.26 4.64
C TYR A 231 10.89 16.73 5.02
N VAL A 232 10.64 17.03 6.28
CA VAL A 232 10.77 18.37 6.81
C VAL A 232 12.14 18.53 7.44
N ARG A 233 12.80 19.65 7.17
CA ARG A 233 13.99 20.12 7.90
C ARG A 233 13.74 21.47 8.54
N GLU A 234 14.21 21.63 9.75
CA GLU A 234 14.25 22.92 10.42
C GLU A 234 15.52 23.66 10.01
N GLY A 235 15.37 24.82 9.41
CA GLY A 235 16.48 25.72 9.09
C GLY A 235 17.06 26.38 10.34
N ALA A 236 18.19 27.04 10.18
CA ALA A 236 18.91 27.70 11.30
C ALA A 236 18.07 28.79 12.00
N THR A 237 17.06 29.32 11.35
CA THR A 237 16.16 30.40 11.85
C THR A 237 14.83 29.86 12.39
N GLY A 238 14.66 28.52 12.46
CA GLY A 238 13.42 27.88 12.89
C GLY A 238 12.36 27.81 11.79
N GLU A 239 12.70 28.16 10.57
CA GLU A 239 11.84 27.97 9.40
C GLU A 239 11.83 26.49 9.00
N LEU A 240 10.70 26.03 8.47
CA LEU A 240 10.55 24.67 7.98
C LEU A 240 10.68 24.64 6.45
N ASP A 241 11.67 23.89 5.98
CA ASP A 241 11.82 23.56 4.57
C ASP A 241 11.25 22.16 4.31
N LEU A 242 10.46 22.02 3.27
CA LEU A 242 9.95 20.75 2.79
C LEU A 242 10.81 20.27 1.62
N TYR A 243 11.43 19.12 1.80
CA TYR A 243 12.25 18.48 0.79
C TYR A 243 11.50 17.36 0.12
N TRP A 244 11.32 17.46 -1.18
CA TRP A 244 10.78 16.37 -1.97
C TRP A 244 11.85 15.32 -2.25
N LEU A 245 11.51 14.05 -1.97
CA LEU A 245 12.29 12.93 -2.47
C LEU A 245 11.94 12.71 -3.94
N PRO A 246 12.91 12.71 -4.86
CA PRO A 246 12.66 12.53 -6.29
C PRO A 246 12.20 11.11 -6.64
N ASP A 247 12.08 10.25 -5.64
CA ASP A 247 11.57 8.90 -5.74
C ASP A 247 10.07 8.90 -5.49
N PHE A 248 9.31 8.41 -6.44
CA PHE A 248 7.87 8.25 -6.30
C PHE A 248 7.41 6.92 -6.86
N ARG A 249 6.25 6.47 -6.42
CA ARG A 249 5.67 5.20 -6.83
C ARG A 249 4.28 5.38 -7.37
N HIS A 250 4.00 4.67 -8.43
CA HIS A 250 2.67 4.57 -9.00
C HIS A 250 2.22 3.12 -8.98
N THR A 251 1.13 2.84 -8.25
CA THR A 251 0.52 1.52 -8.17
C THR A 251 -0.76 1.50 -8.98
N SER A 252 -0.89 0.54 -9.86
CA SER A 252 -2.06 0.33 -10.71
C SER A 252 -2.42 -1.14 -10.84
N TYR A 253 -3.65 -1.41 -11.29
CA TYR A 253 -4.16 -2.76 -11.48
C TYR A 253 -4.59 -2.97 -12.92
N TRP A 254 -4.23 -4.11 -13.48
CA TRP A 254 -4.59 -4.51 -14.82
C TRP A 254 -4.82 -6.02 -14.88
N ASN A 255 -6.03 -6.45 -15.27
CA ASN A 255 -6.39 -7.87 -15.43
C ASN A 255 -5.90 -8.76 -14.27
N ASP A 256 -6.20 -8.39 -13.02
CA ASP A 256 -5.76 -9.09 -11.80
C ASP A 256 -4.23 -9.05 -11.55
N ILE A 257 -3.55 -8.13 -12.16
CA ILE A 257 -2.12 -7.91 -11.94
C ILE A 257 -1.94 -6.59 -11.23
N THR A 258 -1.16 -6.58 -10.16
CA THR A 258 -0.66 -5.34 -9.53
C THR A 258 0.62 -4.93 -10.24
N VAL A 259 0.65 -3.70 -10.72
CA VAL A 259 1.82 -3.09 -11.34
C VAL A 259 2.31 -1.94 -10.49
N VAL A 260 3.54 -2.02 -10.03
CA VAL A 260 4.20 -0.94 -9.29
C VAL A 260 5.31 -0.36 -10.13
N GLN A 261 5.19 0.91 -10.44
CA GLN A 261 6.25 1.68 -11.09
C GLN A 261 7.01 2.46 -10.02
N ALA A 262 8.26 2.14 -9.84
CA ALA A 262 9.17 2.93 -9.00
C ALA A 262 9.98 3.86 -9.92
N MET A 263 9.88 5.15 -9.66
CA MET A 263 10.45 6.19 -10.50
C MET A 263 11.42 7.04 -9.68
N GLU A 264 12.63 7.18 -10.19
CA GLU A 264 13.68 8.02 -9.62
C GLU A 264 14.07 9.05 -10.67
N HIS A 265 13.69 10.30 -10.43
CA HIS A 265 14.00 11.40 -11.34
C HIS A 265 14.92 12.41 -10.66
N PRO A 266 16.18 12.53 -11.05
CA PRO A 266 17.04 13.62 -10.60
C PRO A 266 16.38 14.96 -10.91
N VAL A 267 16.51 15.90 -9.99
CA VAL A 267 15.96 17.25 -10.16
C VAL A 267 17.11 18.23 -10.24
N ASN A 268 17.13 19.09 -11.25
CA ASN A 268 18.15 20.13 -11.38
C ASN A 268 17.88 21.32 -10.44
N GLU A 269 18.80 22.26 -10.38
CA GLU A 269 18.73 23.47 -9.53
C GLU A 269 17.49 24.35 -9.80
N SER A 270 16.87 24.24 -10.98
CA SER A 270 15.64 24.98 -11.33
C SER A 270 14.35 24.21 -11.04
N GLY A 271 14.43 23.05 -10.37
CA GLY A 271 13.27 22.22 -10.04
C GLY A 271 12.73 21.38 -11.21
N LEU A 272 13.44 21.32 -12.32
CA LEU A 272 13.09 20.44 -13.44
C LEU A 272 13.53 19.02 -13.16
N MET A 273 12.59 18.07 -13.32
CA MET A 273 12.90 16.64 -13.33
C MET A 273 13.69 16.30 -14.59
N LEU A 274 14.84 15.72 -14.41
CA LEU A 274 15.64 15.20 -15.50
C LEU A 274 15.17 13.78 -15.85
N PRO A 275 15.47 13.29 -17.08
CA PRO A 275 15.26 11.90 -17.41
C PRO A 275 15.88 11.02 -16.32
N GLY A 276 15.06 10.20 -15.72
CA GLY A 276 15.43 9.38 -14.59
C GLY A 276 15.23 7.91 -14.91
N ARG A 277 15.28 7.12 -13.88
CA ARG A 277 15.09 5.68 -13.96
C ARG A 277 13.66 5.32 -13.62
N ARG A 278 13.12 4.38 -14.38
CA ARG A 278 11.83 3.77 -14.14
C ARG A 278 12.00 2.26 -14.06
N ASP A 279 11.68 1.69 -12.92
CA ASP A 279 11.59 0.25 -12.74
C ASP A 279 10.12 -0.16 -12.66
N VAL A 280 9.78 -1.25 -13.28
CA VAL A 280 8.42 -1.80 -13.30
C VAL A 280 8.42 -3.15 -12.63
N PHE A 281 7.56 -3.29 -11.64
CA PHE A 281 7.36 -4.51 -10.87
C PHE A 281 5.95 -5.02 -11.12
N VAL A 282 5.84 -6.33 -11.30
CA VAL A 282 4.58 -6.99 -11.60
C VAL A 282 4.34 -8.07 -10.56
N ALA A 283 3.18 -8.03 -9.92
CA ALA A 283 2.75 -9.04 -8.96
C ALA A 283 1.39 -9.61 -9.41
N GLY A 284 1.36 -10.89 -9.72
CA GLY A 284 0.14 -11.60 -10.09
C GLY A 284 -0.56 -12.25 -8.91
N ALA A 285 -1.79 -12.74 -9.11
CA ALA A 285 -2.49 -13.54 -8.14
C ALA A 285 -1.84 -14.94 -8.01
N PRO A 286 -1.82 -15.54 -6.80
CA PRO A 286 -1.34 -16.90 -6.62
C PRO A 286 -2.14 -17.88 -7.50
N GLY A 287 -1.44 -18.86 -8.07
CA GLY A 287 -2.07 -19.88 -8.95
C GLY A 287 -2.18 -19.47 -10.41
N ARG A 288 -1.91 -18.21 -10.77
CA ARG A 288 -1.75 -17.80 -12.17
C ARG A 288 -0.27 -17.81 -12.55
N SER A 289 0.15 -18.88 -13.23
CA SER A 289 1.56 -19.09 -13.61
C SER A 289 2.00 -18.33 -14.86
N ASN A 290 1.06 -17.91 -15.71
CA ASN A 290 1.36 -17.21 -16.94
C ASN A 290 0.65 -15.86 -16.95
N LEU A 291 1.39 -14.81 -16.61
CA LEU A 291 0.91 -13.44 -16.82
C LEU A 291 1.07 -13.12 -18.31
N ASP A 292 -0.04 -13.05 -19.04
CA ASP A 292 -0.01 -12.54 -20.39
C ASP A 292 0.06 -11.01 -20.36
N LEU A 293 1.24 -10.50 -20.63
CA LEU A 293 1.51 -9.06 -20.69
C LEU A 293 1.50 -8.52 -22.13
N SER A 294 1.10 -9.33 -23.12
CA SER A 294 1.13 -8.93 -24.54
C SER A 294 0.27 -7.72 -24.86
N GLU A 295 -0.85 -7.56 -24.15
CA GLU A 295 -1.76 -6.42 -24.27
C GLU A 295 -1.56 -5.36 -23.17
N PHE A 296 -0.55 -5.54 -22.32
CA PHE A 296 -0.31 -4.63 -21.23
C PHE A 296 0.16 -3.27 -21.74
N VAL A 297 -0.65 -2.25 -21.48
CA VAL A 297 -0.28 -0.85 -21.71
C VAL A 297 0.15 -0.26 -20.38
N MET A 298 1.37 0.25 -20.33
CA MET A 298 1.90 0.87 -19.13
C MET A 298 1.00 2.03 -18.69
N PRO A 299 0.44 2.00 -17.48
CA PRO A 299 -0.39 3.09 -16.98
C PRO A 299 0.38 4.40 -16.95
N ASP A 300 -0.30 5.47 -17.37
CA ASP A 300 0.25 6.81 -17.35
C ASP A 300 0.15 7.39 -15.94
N TYR A 301 1.28 7.53 -15.26
CA TYR A 301 1.33 8.11 -13.92
C TYR A 301 0.96 9.61 -13.86
N HIS A 302 0.82 10.27 -15.00
CA HIS A 302 0.29 11.64 -15.06
C HIS A 302 -1.23 11.72 -14.85
N ARG A 303 -1.93 10.56 -14.93
CA ARG A 303 -3.40 10.47 -14.80
C ARG A 303 -3.78 9.65 -13.57
N GLN A 304 -3.28 10.05 -12.42
CA GLN A 304 -3.57 9.39 -11.15
C GLN A 304 -4.99 9.71 -10.64
N SER A 305 -5.62 8.72 -10.03
CA SER A 305 -6.91 8.88 -9.34
C SER A 305 -6.72 9.36 -7.90
N VAL A 306 -5.61 8.97 -7.30
CA VAL A 306 -5.26 9.28 -5.90
C VAL A 306 -3.81 9.71 -5.85
N VAL A 307 -3.53 10.84 -5.18
CA VAL A 307 -2.17 11.24 -4.84
C VAL A 307 -1.99 11.09 -3.33
N MET A 308 -1.11 10.19 -2.93
CA MET A 308 -0.68 10.04 -1.54
C MET A 308 0.50 10.95 -1.28
N VAL A 309 0.35 11.88 -0.34
CA VAL A 309 1.43 12.75 0.13
C VAL A 309 1.85 12.29 1.51
N SER A 310 3.07 11.80 1.65
CA SER A 310 3.67 11.43 2.92
C SER A 310 4.75 12.42 3.30
N ILE A 311 4.66 12.96 4.52
CA ILE A 311 5.61 13.95 5.06
C ILE A 311 6.23 13.34 6.31
N GLU A 312 7.54 13.11 6.27
CA GLU A 312 8.33 12.64 7.39
C GLU A 312 8.95 13.81 8.15
N PHE A 313 8.92 13.73 9.47
CA PHE A 313 9.53 14.67 10.41
C PHE A 313 10.71 13.99 11.12
N PRO A 314 11.93 14.03 10.56
CA PRO A 314 13.07 13.29 11.10
C PRO A 314 13.41 13.62 12.55
N ALA A 315 13.08 14.82 13.01
CA ALA A 315 13.35 15.26 14.39
C ALA A 315 12.48 14.52 15.42
N THR A 316 11.31 14.02 15.03
CA THR A 316 10.36 13.31 15.91
C THR A 316 10.14 11.86 15.52
N GLY A 317 10.53 11.48 14.30
CA GLY A 317 10.23 10.19 13.71
C GLY A 317 8.77 10.04 13.26
N ASP A 318 7.95 11.10 13.34
CA ASP A 318 6.56 11.04 12.91
C ASP A 318 6.44 11.10 11.39
N VAL A 319 5.48 10.37 10.85
CA VAL A 319 5.07 10.41 9.45
C VAL A 319 3.60 10.78 9.37
N ILE A 320 3.28 11.74 8.51
CA ILE A 320 1.91 12.10 8.19
C ILE A 320 1.69 11.77 6.73
N SER A 321 0.68 10.97 6.47
CA SER A 321 0.25 10.65 5.12
C SER A 321 -1.17 11.16 4.90
N VAL A 322 -1.38 11.86 3.80
CA VAL A 322 -2.69 12.41 3.45
C VAL A 322 -2.99 12.12 1.99
N PRO A 323 -4.14 11.51 1.69
CA PRO A 323 -4.59 11.35 0.33
C PRO A 323 -5.15 12.67 -0.20
N SER A 324 -4.81 13.00 -1.43
CA SER A 324 -5.51 14.00 -2.22
C SER A 324 -6.38 13.28 -3.23
N LEU A 325 -7.68 13.46 -3.09
CA LEU A 325 -8.69 12.90 -3.97
C LEU A 325 -9.29 14.04 -4.80
N GLY A 326 -9.47 13.85 -6.10
CA GLY A 326 -10.26 14.75 -6.92
C GLY A 326 -9.49 15.51 -8.02
N GLU A 327 -10.17 16.51 -8.60
CA GLU A 327 -9.77 17.21 -9.82
C GLU A 327 -8.60 18.21 -9.64
N ALA A 328 -8.25 18.57 -8.40
CA ALA A 328 -7.13 19.47 -8.10
C ALA A 328 -5.94 18.64 -7.55
N PRO A 329 -5.09 18.12 -8.40
CA PRO A 329 -3.97 17.30 -7.95
C PRO A 329 -2.96 18.16 -7.17
N VAL A 330 -2.50 17.64 -6.03
CA VAL A 330 -1.41 18.24 -5.22
C VAL A 330 -0.13 18.41 -6.02
N VAL A 331 0.05 17.55 -7.01
CA VAL A 331 1.16 17.63 -7.96
C VAL A 331 0.63 17.62 -9.38
N LYS A 332 1.18 18.49 -10.23
CA LYS A 332 0.97 18.47 -11.66
C LYS A 332 2.29 18.16 -12.35
N PHE A 333 2.24 17.24 -13.28
CA PHE A 333 3.37 16.92 -14.14
C PHE A 333 3.13 17.55 -15.51
N ASP A 334 3.98 18.49 -15.88
CA ASP A 334 3.98 19.09 -17.21
C ASP A 334 5.16 18.54 -18.00
N ALA A 335 4.88 17.90 -19.13
CA ALA A 335 5.88 17.49 -20.10
C ALA A 335 5.88 18.49 -21.26
N PRO A 336 6.91 19.33 -21.40
CA PRO A 336 7.04 20.19 -22.57
C PRO A 336 7.15 19.33 -23.83
N ALA A 337 6.43 19.72 -24.90
CA ALA A 337 6.21 18.91 -26.11
C ALA A 337 7.52 18.47 -26.83
N ASP A 338 8.64 19.15 -26.61
CA ASP A 338 9.89 18.96 -27.32
C ASP A 338 11.04 18.44 -26.43
N THR A 339 10.76 17.97 -25.21
CA THR A 339 11.80 17.52 -24.29
C THR A 339 11.38 16.25 -23.54
N ASP A 340 12.35 15.38 -23.26
CA ASP A 340 12.17 14.25 -22.35
C ASP A 340 12.12 14.69 -20.86
N GLN A 341 11.99 15.99 -20.62
CA GLN A 341 11.98 16.57 -19.29
C GLN A 341 10.55 16.72 -18.80
N VAL A 342 10.30 16.33 -17.56
CA VAL A 342 9.04 16.49 -16.87
C VAL A 342 9.22 17.53 -15.77
N ARG A 343 8.31 18.50 -15.69
CA ARG A 343 8.27 19.44 -14.58
C ARG A 343 7.20 19.00 -13.60
N ALA A 344 7.55 18.85 -12.34
CA ALA A 344 6.58 18.70 -11.25
C ALA A 344 6.32 20.08 -10.63
N SER A 345 5.06 20.46 -10.51
CA SER A 345 4.62 21.64 -9.76
C SER A 345 3.68 21.19 -8.64
N PHE A 346 3.86 21.77 -7.45
CA PHE A 346 3.16 21.36 -6.24
C PHE A 346 2.17 22.45 -5.80
N ASP A 347 1.03 22.02 -5.24
CA ASP A 347 0.14 22.93 -4.51
C ASP A 347 0.78 23.27 -3.14
N LEU A 348 1.46 24.41 -3.11
CA LEU A 348 2.19 24.87 -1.93
C LEU A 348 1.26 25.24 -0.77
N ASP A 349 0.04 25.72 -1.06
CA ASP A 349 -0.93 26.07 -0.02
C ASP A 349 -1.43 24.81 0.68
N PHE A 350 -1.70 23.74 -0.08
CA PHE A 350 -2.08 22.47 0.48
C PHE A 350 -0.95 21.87 1.35
N LEU A 351 0.28 21.87 0.87
CA LEU A 351 1.43 21.37 1.62
C LEU A 351 1.68 22.20 2.89
N ALA A 352 1.54 23.53 2.81
CA ALA A 352 1.65 24.41 3.96
C ALA A 352 0.58 24.13 5.02
N GLN A 353 -0.67 23.86 4.61
CA GLN A 353 -1.73 23.47 5.53
C GLN A 353 -1.41 22.17 6.25
N LEU A 354 -0.93 21.13 5.53
CA LEU A 354 -0.55 19.86 6.12
C LEU A 354 0.55 20.04 7.18
N ILE A 355 1.59 20.81 6.87
CA ILE A 355 2.68 21.12 7.80
C ILE A 355 2.14 21.90 9.00
N SER A 356 1.26 22.88 8.77
CA SER A 356 0.66 23.68 9.84
C SER A 356 -0.12 22.81 10.83
N ILE A 357 -0.99 21.93 10.34
CA ILE A 357 -1.76 20.98 11.17
C ILE A 357 -0.81 20.12 12.01
N SER A 358 0.23 19.63 11.38
CA SER A 358 1.22 18.76 12.01
C SER A 358 2.01 19.49 13.10
N CYS A 359 2.47 20.70 12.80
CA CYS A 359 3.21 21.52 13.76
C CYS A 359 2.34 21.94 14.95
N GLN A 360 1.06 22.22 14.74
CA GLN A 360 0.12 22.50 15.84
C GLN A 360 -0.01 21.30 16.78
N LYS A 361 -0.07 20.08 16.25
CA LYS A 361 -0.10 18.86 17.06
C LYS A 361 1.12 18.75 17.99
N TRP A 362 2.28 19.25 17.55
CA TRP A 362 3.52 19.19 18.33
C TRP A 362 3.87 20.49 19.05
N GLY A 363 2.98 21.50 19.03
CA GLY A 363 3.19 22.79 19.68
C GLY A 363 4.36 23.60 19.10
N LYS A 364 4.73 23.35 17.84
CA LYS A 364 5.78 24.07 17.12
C LYS A 364 5.22 25.23 16.29
N PRO A 365 5.92 26.37 16.19
CA PRO A 365 5.51 27.44 15.29
C PRO A 365 5.71 27.03 13.84
N THR A 366 4.78 27.45 12.96
CA THR A 366 4.78 27.16 11.53
C THR A 366 5.32 28.33 10.74
N ASN A 367 6.60 28.34 10.43
CA ASN A 367 7.15 29.20 9.39
C ASN A 367 7.59 28.31 8.22
N PHE A 368 6.62 27.97 7.35
CA PHE A 368 6.89 27.20 6.15
C PHE A 368 7.49 28.10 5.07
N ARG A 369 8.65 27.73 4.55
CA ARG A 369 9.40 28.50 3.56
C ARG A 369 9.15 28.07 2.12
N GLY A 370 8.95 26.79 1.88
CA GLY A 370 8.73 26.26 0.53
C GLY A 370 9.14 24.81 0.35
N VAL A 371 9.02 24.34 -0.88
CA VAL A 371 9.46 23.00 -1.30
C VAL A 371 10.77 23.12 -2.04
N THR A 372 11.77 22.37 -1.63
CA THR A 372 13.06 22.27 -2.31
C THR A 372 13.34 20.82 -2.70
N SER A 373 14.00 20.61 -3.83
CA SER A 373 14.55 19.30 -4.15
C SER A 373 15.84 19.07 -3.37
N ARG A 374 16.07 17.83 -2.93
CA ARG A 374 17.34 17.49 -2.27
C ARG A 374 18.49 17.73 -3.26
N PRO A 375 19.53 18.48 -2.91
CA PRO A 375 20.77 18.41 -3.67
C PRO A 375 21.27 16.98 -3.57
N THR A 376 21.45 16.34 -4.71
CA THR A 376 22.06 15.01 -4.87
C THR A 376 23.50 14.99 -4.35
#